data_155a4d19c6bf53ca962510ace46a4a32
#
_entry.id   155a4d19c6bf53ca962510ace46a4a32
#
_cell.length_a   1.000
_cell.length_b   1.000
_cell.length_c   1.000
_cell.angle_alpha   90.00
_cell.angle_beta   90.00
_cell.angle_gamma   90.00
#
_symmetry.space_group_name_H-M   'P 1'
#
loop_
_entity.id
_entity.type
_entity.pdbx_description
1 polymer ?
#
loop_
_entity_poly.entity_id
_entity_poly.type
_entity_poly.pdbx_seq_one_letter_code
_entity_poly.pdbx_strand_id
1 'polypeptide(L)'
;MHPNIVMSAVPMALSMEGYETGDHVAVGKNLARGVRQVAAAGAHFYVCPDNTAHIVLEGMADDLPIPGLHIAEVVCGEITTHGWKHVGLLGTKWTMTGPVYASALERRGLKLSVPEEPVREKLNAAIFDELCRGVFRPETTKLFLNAIDDLGSRGADCVILGCTEIPLIVSSANASLPVLDSTRLLAKHAVVEAVRDEPITVRSGWLEAPATTR
;
A
#
# COMPACT_ATOMS: atom_id res chain seq x y z
N MET A 1 -23.10 -10.47 9.55
CA MET A 1 -22.50 -9.83 10.75
C MET A 1 -21.19 -9.21 10.29
N HIS A 2 -20.82 -8.01 10.72
CA HIS A 2 -19.52 -7.41 10.41
C HIS A 2 -18.54 -7.66 11.57
N PRO A 3 -17.23 -7.72 11.33
CA PRO A 3 -16.24 -7.88 12.39
C PRO A 3 -16.15 -6.61 13.27
N ASN A 4 -15.67 -6.76 14.49
CA ASN A 4 -15.30 -5.64 15.33
C ASN A 4 -14.02 -4.98 14.80
N ILE A 5 -13.98 -3.65 14.82
CA ILE A 5 -12.83 -2.88 14.35
C ILE A 5 -12.32 -2.00 15.50
N VAL A 6 -11.02 -2.08 15.75
CA VAL A 6 -10.29 -1.18 16.66
C VAL A 6 -9.32 -0.36 15.81
N MET A 7 -9.23 0.94 16.05
CA MET A 7 -8.33 1.82 15.33
C MET A 7 -7.38 2.55 16.28
N SER A 8 -6.10 2.54 15.95
CA SER A 8 -5.09 3.42 16.54
C SER A 8 -4.60 4.38 15.46
N ALA A 9 -4.88 5.67 15.64
CA ALA A 9 -4.41 6.70 14.73
C ALA A 9 -2.98 7.11 15.13
N VAL A 10 -2.00 6.76 14.31
CA VAL A 10 -0.61 7.19 14.45
C VAL A 10 -0.37 8.37 13.51
N PRO A 11 -0.14 9.60 14.03
CA PRO A 11 0.07 10.76 13.17
C PRO A 11 1.31 10.57 12.28
N MET A 12 1.14 10.70 10.96
CA MET A 12 2.24 10.57 10.00
C MET A 12 3.37 11.59 10.26
N ALA A 13 3.03 12.77 10.76
CA ALA A 13 4.01 13.80 11.13
C ALA A 13 5.10 13.29 12.09
N LEU A 14 4.82 12.30 12.93
CA LEU A 14 5.78 11.69 13.86
C LEU A 14 6.80 10.79 13.14
N SER A 15 6.54 10.41 11.90
CA SER A 15 7.38 9.50 11.11
C SER A 15 8.05 10.19 9.91
N MET A 16 7.62 11.40 9.56
CA MET A 16 8.13 12.10 8.36
C MET A 16 9.64 12.32 8.42
N GLU A 17 10.18 12.85 9.52
CA GLU A 17 11.61 13.04 9.70
C GLU A 17 12.38 11.73 9.54
N GLY A 18 11.86 10.63 10.10
CA GLY A 18 12.47 9.31 9.97
C GLY A 18 12.49 8.80 8.53
N TYR A 19 11.44 9.05 7.74
CA TYR A 19 11.46 8.71 6.31
C TYR A 19 12.45 9.58 5.52
N GLU A 20 12.56 10.86 5.83
CA GLU A 20 13.46 11.79 5.16
C GLU A 20 14.94 11.51 5.46
N THR A 21 15.24 11.15 6.70
CA THR A 21 16.60 10.87 7.17
C THR A 21 17.01 9.40 7.06
N GLY A 22 16.05 8.50 6.79
CA GLY A 22 16.26 7.06 6.81
C GLY A 22 16.32 6.45 8.20
N ASP A 23 15.87 7.18 9.26
CA ASP A 23 15.76 6.63 10.61
C ASP A 23 14.52 5.73 10.74
N HIS A 24 14.64 4.54 10.20
CA HIS A 24 13.58 3.52 10.26
C HIS A 24 13.33 3.03 11.69
N VAL A 25 14.28 3.19 12.62
CA VAL A 25 14.08 2.81 14.03
C VAL A 25 13.06 3.72 14.70
N ALA A 26 13.15 5.04 14.48
CA ALA A 26 12.18 6.01 15.01
C ALA A 26 10.78 5.76 14.44
N VAL A 27 10.68 5.54 13.12
CA VAL A 27 9.41 5.18 12.45
C VAL A 27 8.82 3.90 13.04
N GLY A 28 9.65 2.85 13.18
CA GLY A 28 9.24 1.56 13.72
C GLY A 28 8.66 1.64 15.14
N LYS A 29 9.25 2.47 16.01
CA LYS A 29 8.73 2.69 17.37
C LYS A 29 7.30 3.25 17.35
N ASN A 30 7.00 4.19 16.44
CA ASN A 30 5.67 4.77 16.29
C ASN A 30 4.67 3.74 15.78
N LEU A 31 5.02 2.97 14.75
CA LEU A 31 4.17 1.93 14.18
C LEU A 31 3.90 0.80 15.18
N ALA A 32 4.94 0.29 15.85
CA ALA A 32 4.82 -0.74 16.88
C ALA A 32 3.92 -0.31 18.06
N ARG A 33 3.97 0.97 18.45
CA ARG A 33 3.05 1.51 19.45
C ARG A 33 1.60 1.35 19.01
N GLY A 34 1.29 1.72 17.75
CA GLY A 34 -0.06 1.55 17.19
C GLY A 34 -0.52 0.10 17.20
N VAL A 35 0.34 -0.83 16.75
CA VAL A 35 0.02 -2.26 16.75
C VAL A 35 -0.20 -2.81 18.16
N ARG A 36 0.65 -2.43 19.13
CA ARG A 36 0.45 -2.83 20.53
C ARG A 36 -0.85 -2.30 21.13
N GLN A 37 -1.29 -1.10 20.76
CA GLN A 37 -2.56 -0.53 21.23
C GLN A 37 -3.76 -1.32 20.70
N VAL A 38 -3.80 -1.68 19.42
CA VAL A 38 -4.91 -2.48 18.87
C VAL A 38 -4.86 -3.91 19.38
N ALA A 39 -3.68 -4.50 19.58
CA ALA A 39 -3.51 -5.81 20.21
C ALA A 39 -4.04 -5.83 21.65
N ALA A 40 -3.70 -4.82 22.46
CA ALA A 40 -4.19 -4.68 23.84
C ALA A 40 -5.71 -4.51 23.92
N ALA A 41 -6.33 -3.98 22.86
CA ALA A 41 -7.79 -3.89 22.72
C ALA A 41 -8.45 -5.18 22.19
N GLY A 42 -7.67 -6.26 22.01
CA GLY A 42 -8.18 -7.57 21.64
C GLY A 42 -8.23 -7.86 20.12
N ALA A 43 -7.51 -7.08 19.30
CA ALA A 43 -7.39 -7.40 17.88
C ALA A 43 -6.58 -8.69 17.68
N HIS A 44 -7.01 -9.55 16.74
CA HIS A 44 -6.34 -10.81 16.39
C HIS A 44 -5.28 -10.62 15.29
N PHE A 45 -5.45 -9.62 14.45
CA PHE A 45 -4.48 -9.18 13.44
C PHE A 45 -4.62 -7.69 13.20
N TYR A 46 -3.64 -7.08 12.53
CA TYR A 46 -3.70 -5.68 12.16
C TYR A 46 -3.60 -5.47 10.65
N VAL A 47 -4.08 -4.32 10.20
CA VAL A 47 -3.83 -3.77 8.86
C VAL A 47 -3.23 -2.37 9.00
N CYS A 48 -2.30 -2.02 8.14
CA CYS A 48 -1.75 -0.68 8.03
C CYS A 48 -2.02 -0.16 6.61
N PRO A 49 -3.01 0.74 6.42
CA PRO A 49 -3.36 1.25 5.09
C PRO A 49 -2.40 2.35 4.60
N ASP A 50 -1.14 2.25 4.98
CA ASP A 50 -0.05 3.13 4.56
C ASP A 50 1.02 2.28 3.86
N ASN A 51 1.18 2.49 2.54
CA ASN A 51 2.14 1.73 1.75
C ASN A 51 3.59 1.98 2.18
N THR A 52 3.93 3.25 2.47
CA THR A 52 5.29 3.63 2.91
C THR A 52 5.67 2.98 4.22
N ALA A 53 4.73 2.83 5.15
CA ALA A 53 4.97 2.22 6.46
C ALA A 53 5.47 0.77 6.36
N HIS A 54 5.12 0.05 5.30
CA HIS A 54 5.55 -1.34 5.11
C HIS A 54 7.06 -1.48 4.87
N ILE A 55 7.78 -0.41 4.45
CA ILE A 55 9.24 -0.39 4.40
C ILE A 55 9.85 -0.76 5.76
N VAL A 56 9.20 -0.32 6.84
CA VAL A 56 9.67 -0.53 8.20
C VAL A 56 9.01 -1.76 8.84
N LEU A 57 7.70 -1.95 8.60
CA LEU A 57 6.93 -3.06 9.17
C LEU A 57 7.48 -4.43 8.72
N GLU A 58 7.99 -4.56 7.50
CA GLU A 58 8.59 -5.81 7.02
C GLU A 58 9.75 -6.28 7.91
N GLY A 59 10.60 -5.36 8.35
CA GLY A 59 11.77 -5.69 9.17
C GLY A 59 11.48 -5.96 10.65
N MET A 60 10.25 -5.74 11.11
CA MET A 60 9.87 -5.88 12.52
C MET A 60 8.63 -6.74 12.76
N ALA A 61 8.08 -7.35 11.73
CA ALA A 61 6.81 -8.06 11.80
C ALA A 61 6.81 -9.21 12.82
N ASP A 62 7.93 -9.95 12.95
CA ASP A 62 8.09 -11.04 13.91
C ASP A 62 8.13 -10.57 15.37
N ASP A 63 8.46 -9.29 15.62
CA ASP A 63 8.53 -8.69 16.96
C ASP A 63 7.20 -8.05 17.40
N LEU A 64 6.19 -8.05 16.53
CA LEU A 64 4.88 -7.47 16.82
C LEU A 64 3.98 -8.48 17.53
N PRO A 65 3.10 -8.03 18.45
CA PRO A 65 2.30 -8.94 19.30
C PRO A 65 1.19 -9.69 18.54
N ILE A 66 0.81 -9.23 17.37
CA ILE A 66 -0.20 -9.84 16.50
C ILE A 66 0.25 -9.76 15.04
N PRO A 67 -0.15 -10.69 14.18
CA PRO A 67 0.25 -10.67 12.78
C PRO A 67 -0.41 -9.54 12.00
N GLY A 68 0.22 -9.12 10.91
CA GLY A 68 -0.30 -8.15 9.96
C GLY A 68 -0.81 -8.76 8.66
N LEU A 69 -1.74 -8.08 7.97
CA LEU A 69 -2.05 -8.37 6.57
C LEU A 69 -1.25 -7.40 5.69
N HIS A 70 -0.35 -7.95 4.88
CA HIS A 70 0.62 -7.15 4.13
C HIS A 70 0.01 -6.54 2.87
N ILE A 71 0.03 -5.20 2.75
CA ILE A 71 -0.64 -4.46 1.65
C ILE A 71 -0.15 -4.88 0.26
N ALA A 72 1.15 -5.04 0.06
CA ALA A 72 1.69 -5.42 -1.24
C ALA A 72 1.38 -6.88 -1.60
N GLU A 73 1.33 -7.79 -0.62
CA GLU A 73 0.94 -9.19 -0.85
C GLU A 73 -0.51 -9.30 -1.33
N VAL A 74 -1.42 -8.52 -0.71
CA VAL A 74 -2.82 -8.43 -1.11
C VAL A 74 -2.94 -7.91 -2.56
N VAL A 75 -2.25 -6.83 -2.89
CA VAL A 75 -2.25 -6.26 -4.24
C VAL A 75 -1.67 -7.23 -5.26
N CYS A 76 -0.56 -7.90 -4.92
CA CYS A 76 0.06 -8.91 -5.80
C CYS A 76 -0.86 -10.12 -6.02
N GLY A 77 -1.65 -10.52 -5.05
CA GLY A 77 -2.68 -11.55 -5.20
C GLY A 77 -3.69 -11.17 -6.28
N GLU A 78 -4.21 -9.94 -6.23
CA GLU A 78 -5.15 -9.42 -7.23
C GLU A 78 -4.53 -9.36 -8.63
N ILE A 79 -3.28 -8.89 -8.75
CA ILE A 79 -2.52 -8.87 -10.01
C ILE A 79 -2.42 -10.26 -10.62
N THR A 80 -2.08 -11.26 -9.78
CA THR A 80 -1.95 -12.65 -10.21
C THR A 80 -3.28 -13.23 -10.70
N THR A 81 -4.39 -12.90 -10.02
CA THR A 81 -5.74 -13.34 -10.40
C THR A 81 -6.14 -12.84 -11.79
N HIS A 82 -5.72 -11.62 -12.16
CA HIS A 82 -5.98 -11.06 -13.49
C HIS A 82 -4.98 -11.53 -14.55
N GLY A 83 -3.92 -12.22 -14.17
CA GLY A 83 -2.88 -12.71 -15.10
C GLY A 83 -1.95 -11.63 -15.64
N TRP A 84 -1.96 -10.41 -15.06
CA TRP A 84 -1.07 -9.31 -15.44
C TRP A 84 0.39 -9.62 -15.14
N LYS A 85 1.30 -9.12 -15.97
CA LYS A 85 2.75 -9.43 -15.89
C LYS A 85 3.63 -8.20 -15.72
N HIS A 86 3.16 -7.05 -16.16
CA HIS A 86 3.90 -5.81 -16.08
C HIS A 86 3.06 -4.75 -15.35
N VAL A 87 3.56 -4.27 -14.23
CA VAL A 87 2.82 -3.46 -13.27
C VAL A 87 3.44 -2.07 -13.17
N GLY A 88 2.61 -1.04 -13.32
CA GLY A 88 2.97 0.33 -12.98
C GLY A 88 2.73 0.61 -11.50
N LEU A 89 3.48 1.53 -10.90
CA LEU A 89 3.28 1.96 -9.51
C LEU A 89 3.36 3.47 -9.39
N LEU A 90 2.32 4.06 -8.81
CA LEU A 90 2.28 5.46 -8.38
C LEU A 90 2.14 5.52 -6.86
N GLY A 91 2.81 6.49 -6.24
CA GLY A 91 2.79 6.67 -4.78
C GLY A 91 3.73 7.79 -4.34
N THR A 92 4.09 7.81 -3.06
CA THR A 92 5.16 8.68 -2.58
C THR A 92 6.50 8.26 -3.19
N LYS A 93 7.51 9.12 -3.14
CA LYS A 93 8.86 8.78 -3.60
C LYS A 93 9.37 7.49 -2.94
N TRP A 94 9.16 7.32 -1.63
CA TRP A 94 9.57 6.13 -0.89
C TRP A 94 8.83 4.86 -1.31
N THR A 95 7.53 4.96 -1.61
CA THR A 95 6.77 3.82 -2.11
C THR A 95 7.25 3.40 -3.50
N MET A 96 7.49 4.36 -4.41
CA MET A 96 7.89 4.09 -5.78
C MET A 96 9.33 3.57 -5.90
N THR A 97 10.24 3.97 -5.00
CA THR A 97 11.66 3.58 -5.06
C THR A 97 12.08 2.56 -3.99
N GLY A 98 11.21 2.31 -3.01
CA GLY A 98 11.47 1.38 -1.92
C GLY A 98 11.20 -0.08 -2.27
N PRO A 99 11.54 -1.00 -1.36
CA PRO A 99 11.51 -2.45 -1.62
C PRO A 99 10.11 -3.07 -1.59
N VAL A 100 9.12 -2.46 -0.95
CA VAL A 100 7.83 -3.08 -0.61
C VAL A 100 7.16 -3.75 -1.83
N TYR A 101 6.92 -2.99 -2.89
CA TYR A 101 6.33 -3.54 -4.12
C TYR A 101 7.37 -4.23 -4.99
N ALA A 102 8.61 -3.70 -5.07
CA ALA A 102 9.67 -4.29 -5.87
C ALA A 102 9.91 -5.75 -5.46
N SER A 103 10.14 -6.00 -4.17
CA SER A 103 10.37 -7.36 -3.65
C SER A 103 9.16 -8.28 -3.80
N ALA A 104 7.95 -7.76 -3.53
CA ALA A 104 6.72 -8.57 -3.62
C ALA A 104 6.40 -9.01 -5.06
N LEU A 105 6.64 -8.13 -6.04
CA LEU A 105 6.46 -8.42 -7.46
C LEU A 105 7.55 -9.32 -8.01
N GLU A 106 8.84 -9.08 -7.62
CA GLU A 106 9.99 -9.89 -8.03
C GLU A 106 9.81 -11.36 -7.60
N ARG A 107 9.38 -11.61 -6.37
CA ARG A 107 9.10 -12.98 -5.88
C ARG A 107 8.07 -13.73 -6.74
N ARG A 108 7.25 -13.01 -7.52
CA ARG A 108 6.22 -13.57 -8.43
C ARG A 108 6.63 -13.53 -9.89
N GLY A 109 7.85 -13.12 -10.21
CA GLY A 109 8.33 -12.96 -11.59
C GLY A 109 7.56 -11.87 -12.37
N LEU A 110 7.04 -10.86 -11.67
CA LEU A 110 6.31 -9.75 -12.25
C LEU A 110 7.23 -8.54 -12.45
N LYS A 111 7.07 -7.85 -13.58
CA LYS A 111 7.84 -6.65 -13.89
C LYS A 111 7.20 -5.43 -13.23
N LEU A 112 8.04 -4.59 -12.61
CA LEU A 112 7.65 -3.29 -12.05
C LEU A 112 8.19 -2.16 -12.93
N SER A 113 7.34 -1.15 -13.17
CA SER A 113 7.75 0.14 -13.73
C SER A 113 7.20 1.28 -12.88
N VAL A 114 8.05 2.29 -12.69
CA VAL A 114 7.68 3.55 -12.06
C VAL A 114 7.95 4.70 -13.04
N PRO A 115 7.32 5.87 -12.87
CA PRO A 115 7.64 7.05 -13.67
C PRO A 115 9.12 7.45 -13.55
N GLU A 116 9.63 8.16 -14.54
CA GLU A 116 10.97 8.75 -14.50
C GLU A 116 11.10 9.74 -13.34
N GLU A 117 12.35 9.92 -12.86
CA GLU A 117 12.63 10.71 -11.64
C GLU A 117 11.97 12.10 -11.65
N PRO A 118 12.04 12.92 -12.71
CA PRO A 118 11.41 14.25 -12.70
C PRO A 118 9.88 14.19 -12.54
N VAL A 119 9.24 13.10 -13.01
CA VAL A 119 7.79 12.89 -12.84
C VAL A 119 7.49 12.40 -11.43
N ARG A 120 8.30 11.48 -10.88
CA ARG A 120 8.16 11.01 -9.49
C ARG A 120 8.21 12.15 -8.48
N GLU A 121 9.14 13.10 -8.66
CA GLU A 121 9.26 14.27 -7.79
C GLU A 121 8.00 15.15 -7.84
N LYS A 122 7.44 15.39 -9.04
CA LYS A 122 6.18 16.14 -9.19
C LYS A 122 5.00 15.43 -8.56
N LEU A 123 4.88 14.11 -8.73
CA LEU A 123 3.83 13.30 -8.12
C LEU A 123 3.94 13.33 -6.59
N ASN A 124 5.16 13.18 -6.06
CA ASN A 124 5.40 13.24 -4.62
C ASN A 124 5.04 14.62 -4.04
N ALA A 125 5.46 15.70 -4.68
CA ALA A 125 5.09 17.06 -4.28
C ALA A 125 3.55 17.25 -4.31
N ALA A 126 2.88 16.82 -5.38
CA ALA A 126 1.43 16.91 -5.50
C ALA A 126 0.70 16.13 -4.38
N ILE A 127 1.20 14.96 -3.97
CA ILE A 127 0.64 14.20 -2.85
C ILE A 127 0.70 15.04 -1.57
N PHE A 128 1.86 15.57 -1.19
CA PHE A 128 2.04 16.25 0.10
C PHE A 128 1.53 17.70 0.11
N ASP A 129 1.72 18.42 -0.97
CA ASP A 129 1.40 19.84 -1.03
C ASP A 129 -0.07 20.12 -1.38
N GLU A 130 -0.74 19.17 -2.03
CA GLU A 130 -2.13 19.30 -2.48
C GLU A 130 -3.03 18.19 -1.89
N LEU A 131 -2.86 16.94 -2.29
CA LEU A 131 -3.83 15.87 -1.96
C LEU A 131 -3.98 15.65 -0.46
N CYS A 132 -2.87 15.56 0.29
CA CYS A 132 -2.89 15.42 1.76
C CYS A 132 -3.49 16.64 2.47
N ARG A 133 -3.60 17.77 1.78
CA ARG A 133 -4.24 18.99 2.28
C ARG A 133 -5.67 19.16 1.80
N GLY A 134 -6.24 18.16 1.13
CA GLY A 134 -7.59 18.20 0.60
C GLY A 134 -7.75 19.12 -0.61
N VAL A 135 -6.67 19.43 -1.32
CA VAL A 135 -6.70 20.27 -2.52
C VAL A 135 -6.67 19.36 -3.75
N PHE A 136 -7.76 19.35 -4.51
CA PHE A 136 -7.93 18.51 -5.70
C PHE A 136 -8.09 19.40 -6.93
N ARG A 137 -7.03 19.52 -7.74
CA ARG A 137 -7.01 20.35 -8.94
C ARG A 137 -7.09 19.50 -10.20
N PRO A 138 -7.73 19.99 -11.28
CA PRO A 138 -7.74 19.31 -12.57
C PRO A 138 -6.33 19.05 -13.12
N GLU A 139 -5.40 19.97 -12.92
CA GLU A 139 -4.01 19.88 -13.35
C GLU A 139 -3.28 18.74 -12.63
N THR A 140 -3.54 18.58 -11.33
CA THR A 140 -2.99 17.51 -10.52
C THR A 140 -3.56 16.15 -10.98
N THR A 141 -4.87 16.07 -11.20
CA THR A 141 -5.48 14.86 -11.78
C THR A 141 -4.82 14.53 -13.12
N LYS A 142 -4.65 15.50 -14.00
CA LYS A 142 -4.02 15.31 -15.31
C LYS A 142 -2.56 14.83 -15.18
N LEU A 143 -1.80 15.33 -14.19
CA LEU A 143 -0.44 14.88 -13.93
C LEU A 143 -0.40 13.36 -13.64
N PHE A 144 -1.29 12.86 -12.78
CA PHE A 144 -1.38 11.44 -12.47
C PHE A 144 -1.86 10.60 -13.65
N LEU A 145 -2.85 11.06 -14.41
CA LEU A 145 -3.34 10.36 -15.61
C LEU A 145 -2.25 10.27 -16.69
N ASN A 146 -1.50 11.35 -16.95
CA ASN A 146 -0.38 11.32 -17.88
C ASN A 146 0.72 10.32 -17.46
N ALA A 147 0.97 10.18 -16.14
CA ALA A 147 1.91 9.19 -15.65
C ALA A 147 1.41 7.76 -15.86
N ILE A 148 0.09 7.53 -15.77
CA ILE A 148 -0.52 6.23 -16.12
C ILE A 148 -0.39 5.95 -17.61
N ASP A 149 -0.66 6.93 -18.45
CA ASP A 149 -0.53 6.82 -19.92
C ASP A 149 0.92 6.48 -20.33
N ASP A 150 1.91 7.14 -19.70
CA ASP A 150 3.32 6.84 -19.93
C ASP A 150 3.67 5.39 -19.54
N LEU A 151 3.23 4.95 -18.36
CA LEU A 151 3.43 3.57 -17.91
C LEU A 151 2.79 2.56 -18.86
N GLY A 152 1.59 2.85 -19.38
CA GLY A 152 0.92 2.06 -20.41
C GLY A 152 1.70 2.00 -21.70
N SER A 153 2.22 3.13 -22.18
CA SER A 153 3.04 3.19 -23.41
C SER A 153 4.33 2.36 -23.28
N ARG A 154 4.83 2.16 -22.06
CA ARG A 154 5.97 1.30 -21.71
C ARG A 154 5.57 -0.14 -21.44
N GLY A 155 4.30 -0.51 -21.67
CA GLY A 155 3.77 -1.85 -21.65
C GLY A 155 3.25 -2.31 -20.28
N ALA A 156 2.92 -1.41 -19.36
CA ALA A 156 2.24 -1.80 -18.11
C ALA A 156 0.82 -2.28 -18.40
N ASP A 157 0.40 -3.40 -17.77
CA ASP A 157 -0.93 -3.99 -17.88
C ASP A 157 -1.94 -3.33 -16.95
N CYS A 158 -1.44 -2.84 -15.79
CA CYS A 158 -2.22 -2.18 -14.75
C CYS A 158 -1.32 -1.24 -13.94
N VAL A 159 -1.94 -0.39 -13.09
CA VAL A 159 -1.21 0.54 -12.23
C VAL A 159 -1.70 0.43 -10.79
N ILE A 160 -0.76 0.27 -9.86
CA ILE A 160 -1.02 0.34 -8.41
C ILE A 160 -1.11 1.80 -7.97
N LEU A 161 -2.20 2.16 -7.31
CA LEU A 161 -2.36 3.42 -6.61
C LEU A 161 -1.84 3.21 -5.18
N GLY A 162 -0.54 3.39 -4.99
CA GLY A 162 0.20 3.12 -3.75
C GLY A 162 0.22 4.31 -2.78
N CYS A 163 -0.83 5.11 -2.76
CA CYS A 163 -1.08 6.18 -1.78
C CYS A 163 -2.57 6.35 -1.59
N THR A 164 -3.02 6.58 -0.36
CA THR A 164 -4.45 6.71 0.01
C THR A 164 -5.15 7.88 -0.67
N GLU A 165 -4.41 8.90 -1.07
CA GLU A 165 -4.93 10.13 -1.67
C GLU A 165 -5.14 10.02 -3.19
N ILE A 166 -4.38 9.17 -3.88
CA ILE A 166 -4.48 9.05 -5.35
C ILE A 166 -5.88 8.58 -5.79
N PRO A 167 -6.54 7.62 -5.12
CA PRO A 167 -7.90 7.20 -5.47
C PRO A 167 -8.98 8.29 -5.34
N LEU A 168 -8.66 9.44 -4.70
CA LEU A 168 -9.57 10.58 -4.63
C LEU A 168 -9.68 11.33 -5.96
N ILE A 169 -8.70 11.19 -6.85
CA ILE A 169 -8.62 11.88 -8.15
C ILE A 169 -8.47 10.93 -9.34
N VAL A 170 -8.06 9.67 -9.11
CA VAL A 170 -7.87 8.63 -10.14
C VAL A 170 -8.74 7.43 -9.82
N SER A 171 -9.44 6.94 -10.82
CA SER A 171 -10.29 5.75 -10.73
C SER A 171 -10.35 5.03 -12.07
N SER A 172 -10.99 3.86 -12.13
CA SER A 172 -11.26 3.15 -13.37
C SER A 172 -12.13 3.93 -14.36
N ALA A 173 -12.80 4.99 -13.91
CA ALA A 173 -13.65 5.82 -14.78
C ALA A 173 -12.84 6.83 -15.60
N ASN A 174 -11.63 7.20 -15.16
CA ASN A 174 -10.82 8.23 -15.82
C ASN A 174 -9.39 7.78 -16.20
N ALA A 175 -8.92 6.63 -15.70
CA ALA A 175 -7.62 6.07 -16.06
C ALA A 175 -7.70 5.26 -17.35
N SER A 176 -6.63 5.28 -18.16
CA SER A 176 -6.48 4.50 -19.40
C SER A 176 -6.13 3.03 -19.18
N LEU A 177 -5.60 2.69 -18.00
CA LEU A 177 -5.28 1.34 -17.58
C LEU A 177 -6.13 0.90 -16.39
N PRO A 178 -6.30 -0.41 -16.16
CA PRO A 178 -6.80 -0.91 -14.88
C PRO A 178 -5.99 -0.36 -13.72
N VAL A 179 -6.66 0.17 -12.69
CA VAL A 179 -6.03 0.72 -11.50
C VAL A 179 -6.38 -0.10 -10.27
N LEU A 180 -5.39 -0.32 -9.41
CA LEU A 180 -5.50 -1.07 -8.17
C LEU A 180 -5.35 -0.13 -6.97
N ASP A 181 -6.45 0.21 -6.34
CA ASP A 181 -6.47 0.94 -5.06
C ASP A 181 -6.00 0.00 -3.94
N SER A 182 -4.74 0.16 -3.54
CA SER A 182 -4.08 -0.70 -2.56
C SER A 182 -4.80 -0.70 -1.21
N THR A 183 -5.30 0.45 -0.77
CA THR A 183 -6.01 0.60 0.50
C THR A 183 -7.37 -0.08 0.48
N ARG A 184 -8.13 0.07 -0.60
CA ARG A 184 -9.42 -0.59 -0.76
C ARG A 184 -9.27 -2.11 -0.85
N LEU A 185 -8.26 -2.60 -1.56
CA LEU A 185 -7.94 -4.03 -1.62
C LEU A 185 -7.57 -4.57 -0.24
N LEU A 186 -6.71 -3.87 0.50
CA LEU A 186 -6.36 -4.24 1.87
C LEU A 186 -7.59 -4.32 2.77
N ALA A 187 -8.47 -3.32 2.72
CA ALA A 187 -9.70 -3.30 3.51
C ALA A 187 -10.64 -4.47 3.14
N LYS A 188 -10.81 -4.77 1.84
CA LYS A 188 -11.62 -5.91 1.38
C LYS A 188 -11.06 -7.24 1.92
N HIS A 189 -9.75 -7.46 1.81
CA HIS A 189 -9.11 -8.67 2.31
C HIS A 189 -9.15 -8.77 3.84
N ALA A 190 -9.02 -7.64 4.55
CA ALA A 190 -9.16 -7.62 6.00
C ALA A 190 -10.55 -8.08 6.46
N VAL A 191 -11.61 -7.69 5.75
CA VAL A 191 -12.98 -8.16 6.04
C VAL A 191 -13.10 -9.65 5.76
N VAL A 192 -12.59 -10.14 4.63
CA VAL A 192 -12.59 -11.57 4.29
C VAL A 192 -11.87 -12.38 5.36
N GLU A 193 -10.70 -11.93 5.79
CA GLU A 193 -9.91 -12.60 6.83
C GLU A 193 -10.63 -12.59 8.18
N ALA A 194 -11.25 -11.49 8.55
CA ALA A 194 -11.91 -11.34 9.84
C ALA A 194 -13.21 -12.18 9.99
N VAL A 195 -13.80 -12.64 8.89
CA VAL A 195 -15.02 -13.46 8.90
C VAL A 195 -14.76 -14.93 8.51
N ARG A 196 -13.49 -15.32 8.35
CA ARG A 196 -13.13 -16.72 8.08
C ARG A 196 -13.41 -17.60 9.31
N ASP A 197 -13.90 -18.80 9.05
CA ASP A 197 -14.06 -19.85 10.07
C ASP A 197 -12.77 -20.69 10.26
N GLU A 198 -11.81 -20.56 9.35
CA GLU A 198 -10.56 -21.30 9.38
C GLU A 198 -9.51 -20.61 10.27
N PRO A 199 -8.60 -21.38 10.88
CA PRO A 199 -7.49 -20.81 11.65
C PRO A 199 -6.62 -19.85 10.81
N ILE A 200 -6.20 -18.76 11.43
CA ILE A 200 -5.25 -17.82 10.84
C ILE A 200 -3.91 -18.50 10.65
N THR A 201 -3.39 -18.51 9.43
CA THR A 201 -2.03 -18.98 9.13
C THR A 201 -1.08 -17.78 9.08
N VAL A 202 0.00 -17.87 9.85
CA VAL A 202 1.00 -16.78 9.98
C VAL A 202 2.35 -17.27 9.49
N ARG A 203 3.03 -16.42 8.71
CA ARG A 203 4.41 -16.63 8.28
C ARG A 203 5.19 -15.35 8.46
N SER A 204 6.28 -15.41 9.23
CA SER A 204 7.16 -14.24 9.48
C SER A 204 6.38 -12.98 9.89
N GLY A 205 5.48 -13.11 10.89
CA GLY A 205 4.66 -12.01 11.40
C GLY A 205 3.54 -11.53 10.47
N TRP A 206 3.36 -12.14 9.28
CA TRP A 206 2.31 -11.79 8.32
C TRP A 206 1.30 -12.91 8.14
N LEU A 207 0.05 -12.52 7.90
CA LEU A 207 -0.99 -13.47 7.47
C LEU A 207 -0.65 -13.98 6.06
N GLU A 208 -0.75 -15.30 5.89
CA GLU A 208 -0.75 -15.83 4.54
C GLU A 208 -2.06 -15.46 3.85
N ALA A 209 -1.95 -14.69 2.75
CA ALA A 209 -3.12 -14.34 1.97
C ALA A 209 -3.84 -15.62 1.53
N PRO A 210 -5.18 -15.71 1.68
CA PRO A 210 -5.92 -16.84 1.20
C PRO A 210 -5.65 -17.03 -0.29
N ALA A 211 -5.45 -18.29 -0.69
CA ALA A 211 -5.44 -18.63 -2.11
C ALA A 211 -6.77 -18.08 -2.69
N THR A 212 -6.68 -17.19 -3.66
CA THR A 212 -7.85 -16.57 -4.29
C THR A 212 -8.72 -17.69 -4.85
N THR A 213 -9.76 -18.07 -4.13
CA THR A 213 -10.85 -18.89 -4.68
C THR A 213 -11.56 -18.03 -5.73
N ARG A 214 -11.58 -18.56 -6.96
CA ARG A 214 -12.28 -18.00 -8.11
C ARG A 214 -13.79 -17.87 -7.85
#